data_7d0d8e0e2354d2d75689e16e71ff4f34
#
_entry.id   7d0d8e0e2354d2d75689e16e71ff4f34
#
_cell.length_a   1.000
_cell.length_b   1.000
_cell.length_c   1.000
_cell.angle_alpha   90.00
_cell.angle_beta   90.00
_cell.angle_gamma   90.00
#
_symmetry.space_group_name_H-M   'P 1'
#
loop_
_entity.id
_entity.type
_entity.pdbx_description
1 polymer ?
#
loop_
_entity_poly.entity_id
_entity_poly.type
_entity_poly.pdbx_seq_one_letter_code
_entity_poly.pdbx_strand_id
1 'polypeptide(L)'
;MENRVDLDLMEFVEQQILPRYNAFGKSHGIGHVQRVIKNALALVPATGADSNMVYVSAAYHDLGMEGPRAVHHITSGKILTADARLKKWFSPEQIRIMKEAVEDHRASSSRVPRSIYGKIVAEADRELDPEIVFSRTVLYGLENYPKKNKEEQWKRFYNHISEKYGRMGYIRLWIANSPNAKKLEYIRELLGQQAELRKIFDNLYNDIFKKSEQKEV
;
A
#
# COMPACT_ATOMS: atom_id res chain seq x y z
N MET A 1 27.11 4.99 -8.77
CA MET A 1 26.33 4.24 -9.78
C MET A 1 24.94 4.84 -9.81
N GLU A 2 24.45 5.23 -10.98
CA GLU A 2 23.09 5.78 -11.10
C GLU A 2 22.08 4.69 -10.71
N ASN A 3 21.26 5.01 -9.72
CA ASN A 3 20.19 4.15 -9.22
C ASN A 3 18.99 4.13 -10.19
N ARG A 4 19.24 3.86 -11.48
CA ARG A 4 18.21 3.79 -12.51
C ARG A 4 17.83 2.34 -12.77
N VAL A 5 16.56 2.12 -13.04
CA VAL A 5 16.05 0.81 -13.49
C VAL A 5 16.48 0.61 -14.95
N ASP A 6 16.88 -0.61 -15.28
CA ASP A 6 17.22 -1.05 -16.64
C ASP A 6 16.03 -0.82 -17.59
N LEU A 7 16.29 -0.23 -18.76
CA LEU A 7 15.22 0.15 -19.70
C LEU A 7 14.52 -1.05 -20.31
N ASP A 8 15.26 -2.12 -20.65
CA ASP A 8 14.65 -3.35 -21.17
C ASP A 8 13.77 -4.03 -20.12
N LEU A 9 14.17 -3.95 -18.85
CA LEU A 9 13.38 -4.47 -17.73
C LEU A 9 12.11 -3.65 -17.52
N MET A 10 12.21 -2.33 -17.62
CA MET A 10 11.04 -1.44 -17.54
C MET A 10 10.03 -1.77 -18.65
N GLU A 11 10.51 -1.84 -19.89
CA GLU A 11 9.66 -2.17 -21.03
C GLU A 11 8.97 -3.53 -20.86
N PHE A 12 9.71 -4.54 -20.42
CA PHE A 12 9.14 -5.85 -20.11
C PHE A 12 8.02 -5.77 -19.06
N VAL A 13 8.25 -5.09 -17.95
CA VAL A 13 7.26 -4.97 -16.85
C VAL A 13 6.04 -4.17 -17.32
N GLU A 14 6.24 -3.07 -18.02
CA GLU A 14 5.16 -2.21 -18.51
C GLU A 14 4.27 -2.92 -19.53
N GLN A 15 4.86 -3.72 -20.41
CA GLN A 15 4.13 -4.41 -21.47
C GLN A 15 3.53 -5.76 -21.04
N GLN A 16 4.16 -6.47 -20.11
CA GLN A 16 3.80 -7.86 -19.81
C GLN A 16 3.23 -8.06 -18.40
N ILE A 17 3.51 -7.18 -17.47
CA ILE A 17 3.14 -7.37 -16.06
C ILE A 17 2.05 -6.37 -15.65
N LEU A 18 2.25 -5.06 -15.88
CA LEU A 18 1.29 -4.05 -15.47
C LEU A 18 -0.11 -4.23 -16.09
N PRO A 19 -0.27 -4.66 -17.36
CA PRO A 19 -1.61 -4.86 -17.94
C PRO A 19 -2.47 -5.90 -17.20
N ARG A 20 -1.85 -6.85 -16.47
CA ARG A 20 -2.58 -7.85 -15.67
C ARG A 20 -3.40 -7.20 -14.54
N TYR A 21 -2.97 -6.05 -14.04
CA TYR A 21 -3.66 -5.28 -13.02
C TYR A 21 -4.99 -4.65 -13.48
N ASN A 22 -5.26 -4.60 -14.80
CA ASN A 22 -6.55 -4.15 -15.34
C ASN A 22 -7.72 -5.09 -14.95
N ALA A 23 -7.43 -6.34 -14.63
CA ALA A 23 -8.42 -7.31 -14.15
C ALA A 23 -8.80 -7.10 -12.67
N PHE A 24 -8.06 -6.29 -11.92
CA PHE A 24 -8.29 -6.10 -10.48
C PHE A 24 -9.15 -4.86 -10.23
N GLY A 25 -9.94 -4.88 -9.15
CA GLY A 25 -10.76 -3.75 -8.75
C GLY A 25 -9.93 -2.51 -8.41
N LYS A 26 -10.57 -1.34 -8.33
CA LYS A 26 -9.91 -0.01 -8.15
C LYS A 26 -8.86 0.03 -7.03
N SER A 27 -9.03 -0.74 -5.96
CA SER A 27 -8.11 -0.74 -4.81
C SER A 27 -6.78 -1.45 -5.07
N HIS A 28 -6.71 -2.36 -6.04
CA HIS A 28 -5.53 -3.15 -6.41
C HIS A 28 -5.21 -3.09 -7.91
N GLY A 29 -5.85 -2.19 -8.66
CA GLY A 29 -5.66 -2.02 -10.10
C GLY A 29 -4.37 -1.27 -10.46
N ILE A 30 -4.23 -0.95 -11.75
CA ILE A 30 -3.02 -0.38 -12.34
C ILE A 30 -2.54 0.90 -11.64
N GLY A 31 -3.43 1.79 -11.23
CA GLY A 31 -3.06 3.01 -10.50
C GLY A 31 -2.48 2.74 -9.11
N HIS A 32 -2.88 1.62 -8.47
CA HIS A 32 -2.29 1.18 -7.21
C HIS A 32 -0.85 0.71 -7.42
N VAL A 33 -0.61 -0.25 -8.32
CA VAL A 33 0.73 -0.78 -8.54
C VAL A 33 1.71 0.28 -9.01
N GLN A 34 1.29 1.21 -9.88
CA GLN A 34 2.14 2.34 -10.31
C GLN A 34 2.55 3.23 -9.13
N ARG A 35 1.63 3.52 -8.20
CA ARG A 35 1.92 4.25 -6.98
C ARG A 35 2.89 3.49 -6.07
N VAL A 36 2.69 2.19 -5.90
CA VAL A 36 3.60 1.34 -5.10
C VAL A 36 5.00 1.31 -5.71
N ILE A 37 5.14 1.17 -7.02
CA ILE A 37 6.42 1.24 -7.73
C ILE A 37 7.10 2.60 -7.47
N LYS A 38 6.39 3.71 -7.68
CA LYS A 38 6.91 5.05 -7.43
C LYS A 38 7.40 5.23 -5.99
N ASN A 39 6.60 4.81 -5.03
CA ASN A 39 6.92 4.91 -3.60
C ASN A 39 8.13 4.03 -3.25
N ALA A 40 8.20 2.80 -3.78
CA ALA A 40 9.31 1.87 -3.55
C ALA A 40 10.64 2.42 -4.09
N LEU A 41 10.64 2.93 -5.32
CA LEU A 41 11.83 3.53 -5.94
C LEU A 41 12.29 4.79 -5.18
N ALA A 42 11.37 5.57 -4.61
CA ALA A 42 11.71 6.73 -3.79
C ALA A 42 12.47 6.37 -2.49
N LEU A 43 12.37 5.12 -2.03
CA LEU A 43 13.09 4.62 -0.85
C LEU A 43 14.50 4.07 -1.17
N VAL A 44 14.80 3.84 -2.45
CA VAL A 44 16.08 3.27 -2.88
C VAL A 44 17.29 4.11 -2.45
N PRO A 45 17.32 5.45 -2.64
CA PRO A 45 18.48 6.25 -2.26
C PRO A 45 18.84 6.15 -0.77
N ALA A 46 17.83 6.03 0.10
CA ALA A 46 18.03 5.96 1.54
C ALA A 46 18.44 4.55 2.04
N THR A 47 18.25 3.52 1.20
CA THR A 47 18.46 2.12 1.59
C THR A 47 19.64 1.45 0.89
N GLY A 48 20.11 2.02 -0.23
CA GLY A 48 21.15 1.42 -1.07
C GLY A 48 20.72 0.14 -1.77
N ALA A 49 19.40 -0.16 -1.82
CA ALA A 49 18.88 -1.35 -2.47
C ALA A 49 19.05 -1.28 -4.00
N ASP A 50 19.12 -2.42 -4.66
CA ASP A 50 19.13 -2.51 -6.12
C ASP A 50 17.79 -2.08 -6.71
N SER A 51 17.80 -1.06 -7.58
CA SER A 51 16.60 -0.47 -8.18
C SER A 51 15.81 -1.46 -9.03
N ASN A 52 16.48 -2.38 -9.74
CA ASN A 52 15.84 -3.38 -10.57
C ASN A 52 15.05 -4.38 -9.73
N MET A 53 15.66 -4.86 -8.64
CA MET A 53 15.01 -5.77 -7.71
C MET A 53 13.83 -5.12 -6.99
N VAL A 54 13.97 -3.84 -6.57
CA VAL A 54 12.89 -3.07 -5.95
C VAL A 54 11.73 -2.88 -6.93
N TYR A 55 12.03 -2.49 -8.18
CA TYR A 55 11.05 -2.28 -9.22
C TYR A 55 10.22 -3.52 -9.51
N VAL A 56 10.89 -4.66 -9.74
CA VAL A 56 10.21 -5.94 -10.01
C VAL A 56 9.41 -6.42 -8.81
N SER A 57 9.98 -6.35 -7.59
CA SER A 57 9.25 -6.75 -6.39
C SER A 57 7.97 -5.95 -6.20
N ALA A 58 8.03 -4.62 -6.42
CA ALA A 58 6.87 -3.74 -6.37
C ALA A 58 5.86 -4.04 -7.49
N ALA A 59 6.33 -4.37 -8.72
CA ALA A 59 5.47 -4.68 -9.85
C ALA A 59 4.71 -6.01 -9.69
N TYR A 60 5.28 -6.98 -8.98
CA TYR A 60 4.69 -8.32 -8.81
C TYR A 60 3.90 -8.49 -7.50
N HIS A 61 3.95 -7.54 -6.55
CA HIS A 61 3.48 -7.74 -5.17
C HIS A 61 2.04 -8.22 -5.06
N ASP A 62 1.14 -7.76 -5.91
CA ASP A 62 -0.29 -8.04 -5.85
C ASP A 62 -0.82 -8.92 -6.99
N LEU A 63 0.04 -9.47 -7.87
CA LEU A 63 -0.43 -10.34 -8.97
C LEU A 63 -1.22 -11.55 -8.49
N GLY A 64 -0.99 -12.00 -7.27
CA GLY A 64 -1.75 -13.08 -6.64
C GLY A 64 -3.20 -12.75 -6.32
N MET A 65 -3.63 -11.49 -6.53
CA MET A 65 -5.05 -11.09 -6.47
C MET A 65 -5.92 -11.72 -7.57
N GLU A 66 -5.31 -12.39 -8.55
CA GLU A 66 -6.02 -13.30 -9.47
C GLU A 66 -6.68 -14.48 -8.72
N GLY A 67 -6.24 -14.81 -7.52
CA GLY A 67 -6.73 -15.88 -6.67
C GLY A 67 -7.27 -15.38 -5.31
N PRO A 68 -7.39 -16.26 -4.32
CA PRO A 68 -7.94 -15.92 -3.02
C PRO A 68 -7.12 -14.83 -2.30
N ARG A 69 -7.79 -13.74 -1.92
CA ARG A 69 -7.17 -12.59 -1.25
C ARG A 69 -6.42 -12.96 0.04
N ALA A 70 -6.85 -13.97 0.76
CA ALA A 70 -6.22 -14.37 2.02
C ALA A 70 -4.74 -14.78 1.85
N VAL A 71 -4.38 -15.30 0.67
CA VAL A 71 -3.05 -15.86 0.35
C VAL A 71 -2.40 -15.17 -0.85
N HIS A 72 -2.93 -14.01 -1.31
CA HIS A 72 -2.44 -13.32 -2.51
C HIS A 72 -0.92 -13.09 -2.49
N HIS A 73 -0.35 -12.70 -1.35
CA HIS A 73 1.09 -12.48 -1.19
C HIS A 73 1.93 -13.72 -1.49
N ILE A 74 1.49 -14.91 -1.05
CA ILE A 74 2.15 -16.19 -1.36
C ILE A 74 2.00 -16.52 -2.85
N THR A 75 0.79 -16.32 -3.39
CA THR A 75 0.51 -16.55 -4.82
C THR A 75 1.34 -15.60 -5.69
N SER A 76 1.47 -14.33 -5.32
CA SER A 76 2.34 -13.35 -5.99
C SER A 76 3.79 -13.80 -6.02
N GLY A 77 4.32 -14.30 -4.89
CA GLY A 77 5.67 -14.86 -4.81
C GLY A 77 5.87 -16.07 -5.73
N LYS A 78 4.86 -16.96 -5.84
CA LYS A 78 4.89 -18.09 -6.77
C LYS A 78 4.88 -17.62 -8.23
N ILE A 79 4.06 -16.63 -8.58
CA ILE A 79 4.00 -16.04 -9.92
C ILE A 79 5.36 -15.46 -10.31
N LEU A 80 5.99 -14.68 -9.43
CA LEU A 80 7.31 -14.11 -9.65
C LEU A 80 8.35 -15.21 -9.91
N THR A 81 8.40 -16.24 -9.07
CA THR A 81 9.37 -17.33 -9.19
C THR A 81 9.18 -18.17 -10.45
N ALA A 82 7.93 -18.34 -10.90
CA ALA A 82 7.59 -19.11 -12.09
C ALA A 82 7.89 -18.35 -13.39
N ASP A 83 8.11 -17.04 -13.35
CA ASP A 83 8.40 -16.25 -14.53
C ASP A 83 9.86 -16.41 -14.96
N ALA A 84 10.10 -17.38 -15.86
CA ALA A 84 11.43 -17.71 -16.34
C ALA A 84 12.12 -16.55 -17.08
N ARG A 85 11.38 -15.55 -17.58
CA ARG A 85 11.89 -14.38 -18.30
C ARG A 85 12.76 -13.50 -17.40
N LEU A 86 12.48 -13.47 -16.08
CA LEU A 86 13.28 -12.72 -15.10
C LEU A 86 14.74 -13.18 -15.02
N LYS A 87 15.04 -14.39 -15.44
CA LYS A 87 16.44 -14.92 -15.50
C LYS A 87 17.34 -14.14 -16.47
N LYS A 88 16.77 -13.32 -17.36
CA LYS A 88 17.53 -12.39 -18.22
C LYS A 88 18.30 -11.35 -17.38
N TRP A 89 17.71 -10.90 -16.28
CA TRP A 89 18.25 -9.80 -15.47
C TRP A 89 18.72 -10.20 -14.08
N PHE A 90 18.22 -11.34 -13.56
CA PHE A 90 18.43 -11.73 -12.16
C PHE A 90 18.96 -13.14 -12.01
N SER A 91 19.89 -13.30 -11.08
CA SER A 91 20.34 -14.61 -10.61
C SER A 91 19.23 -15.33 -9.84
N PRO A 92 19.34 -16.67 -9.67
CA PRO A 92 18.39 -17.44 -8.87
C PRO A 92 18.26 -16.92 -7.43
N GLU A 93 19.35 -16.43 -6.84
CA GLU A 93 19.36 -15.87 -5.49
C GLU A 93 18.58 -14.53 -5.42
N GLN A 94 18.75 -13.64 -6.41
CA GLN A 94 18.00 -12.41 -6.48
C GLN A 94 16.50 -12.67 -6.66
N ILE A 95 16.13 -13.66 -7.50
CA ILE A 95 14.72 -14.07 -7.68
C ILE A 95 14.15 -14.59 -6.35
N ARG A 96 14.92 -15.36 -5.58
CA ARG A 96 14.52 -15.82 -4.25
C ARG A 96 14.26 -14.65 -3.29
N ILE A 97 15.16 -13.68 -3.24
CA ILE A 97 15.03 -12.50 -2.39
C ILE A 97 13.79 -11.67 -2.80
N MET A 98 13.55 -11.46 -4.10
CA MET A 98 12.38 -10.75 -4.60
C MET A 98 11.06 -11.48 -4.27
N LYS A 99 11.05 -12.82 -4.41
CA LYS A 99 9.92 -13.66 -3.96
C LYS A 99 9.60 -13.39 -2.49
N GLU A 100 10.61 -13.44 -1.64
CA GLU A 100 10.46 -13.20 -0.20
C GLU A 100 9.96 -11.79 0.08
N ALA A 101 10.45 -10.79 -0.65
CA ALA A 101 9.98 -9.41 -0.53
C ALA A 101 8.50 -9.27 -0.89
N VAL A 102 8.07 -9.92 -1.95
CA VAL A 102 6.66 -9.97 -2.36
C VAL A 102 5.79 -10.66 -1.30
N GLU A 103 6.24 -11.76 -0.72
CA GLU A 103 5.51 -12.47 0.34
C GLU A 103 5.40 -11.66 1.64
N ASP A 104 6.37 -10.80 1.93
CA ASP A 104 6.46 -10.03 3.17
C ASP A 104 5.64 -8.73 3.18
N HIS A 105 5.06 -8.30 2.03
CA HIS A 105 4.42 -6.99 1.92
C HIS A 105 3.13 -6.83 2.74
N ARG A 106 2.48 -7.93 3.12
CA ARG A 106 1.15 -7.91 3.74
C ARG A 106 1.11 -7.10 5.04
N ALA A 107 0.21 -6.10 5.11
CA ALA A 107 0.08 -5.19 6.25
C ALA A 107 -0.25 -5.87 7.58
N SER A 108 -1.06 -6.92 7.53
CA SER A 108 -1.49 -7.68 8.72
C SER A 108 -0.47 -8.75 9.16
N SER A 109 0.69 -8.84 8.50
CA SER A 109 1.77 -9.73 8.95
C SER A 109 2.41 -9.15 10.21
N SER A 110 2.54 -9.98 11.25
CA SER A 110 3.31 -9.65 12.45
C SER A 110 4.81 -9.87 12.28
N ARG A 111 5.23 -10.51 11.18
CA ARG A 111 6.64 -10.84 10.92
C ARG A 111 7.39 -9.64 10.39
N VAL A 112 8.63 -9.50 10.84
CA VAL A 112 9.58 -8.56 10.24
C VAL A 112 9.90 -9.03 8.82
N PRO A 113 9.84 -8.15 7.80
CA PRO A 113 10.25 -8.52 6.45
C PRO A 113 11.69 -9.03 6.42
N ARG A 114 11.93 -10.14 5.70
CA ARG A 114 13.18 -10.91 5.68
C ARG A 114 14.38 -10.14 5.09
N SER A 115 14.10 -9.14 4.25
CA SER A 115 15.15 -8.37 3.56
C SER A 115 14.80 -6.89 3.50
N ILE A 116 15.78 -6.07 3.09
CA ILE A 116 15.55 -4.65 2.80
C ILE A 116 14.50 -4.47 1.69
N TYR A 117 14.45 -5.36 0.70
CA TYR A 117 13.47 -5.35 -0.37
C TYR A 117 12.05 -5.58 0.16
N GLY A 118 11.87 -6.54 1.06
CA GLY A 118 10.60 -6.78 1.75
C GLY A 118 10.15 -5.57 2.57
N LYS A 119 11.08 -4.91 3.27
CA LYS A 119 10.81 -3.68 4.03
C LYS A 119 10.34 -2.55 3.12
N ILE A 120 11.01 -2.36 1.97
CA ILE A 120 10.68 -1.33 0.97
C ILE A 120 9.29 -1.59 0.39
N VAL A 121 9.01 -2.80 -0.10
CA VAL A 121 7.71 -3.11 -0.72
C VAL A 121 6.58 -3.02 0.30
N ALA A 122 6.77 -3.57 1.50
CA ALA A 122 5.81 -3.48 2.58
C ALA A 122 5.48 -2.03 2.94
N GLU A 123 6.46 -1.14 2.98
CA GLU A 123 6.25 0.27 3.28
C GLU A 123 5.64 1.04 2.10
N ALA A 124 6.10 0.77 0.88
CA ALA A 124 5.60 1.42 -0.33
C ALA A 124 4.11 1.15 -0.60
N ASP A 125 3.63 -0.04 -0.20
CA ASP A 125 2.23 -0.43 -0.30
C ASP A 125 1.33 0.25 0.76
N ARG A 126 1.90 0.92 1.77
CA ARG A 126 1.10 1.63 2.77
C ARG A 126 0.59 2.96 2.23
N GLU A 127 -0.73 3.12 2.24
CA GLU A 127 -1.32 4.45 2.08
C GLU A 127 -1.32 5.14 3.45
N LEU A 128 -0.55 6.20 3.55
CA LEU A 128 -0.37 6.98 4.78
C LEU A 128 -0.61 8.47 4.57
N ASP A 129 -1.11 8.86 3.39
CA ASP A 129 -1.58 10.22 3.20
C ASP A 129 -2.83 10.43 4.07
N PRO A 130 -2.80 11.39 5.03
CA PRO A 130 -3.89 11.56 5.99
C PRO A 130 -5.23 11.87 5.33
N GLU A 131 -5.24 12.70 4.28
CA GLU A 131 -6.47 13.07 3.56
C GLU A 131 -7.08 11.85 2.89
N ILE A 132 -6.26 11.02 2.24
CA ILE A 132 -6.70 9.79 1.58
C ILE A 132 -7.18 8.77 2.61
N VAL A 133 -6.41 8.57 3.69
CA VAL A 133 -6.76 7.63 4.77
C VAL A 133 -8.09 8.00 5.41
N PHE A 134 -8.26 9.27 5.77
CA PHE A 134 -9.46 9.73 6.46
C PHE A 134 -10.68 9.71 5.53
N SER A 135 -10.55 10.25 4.31
CA SER A 135 -11.64 10.24 3.32
C SER A 135 -12.13 8.83 3.00
N ARG A 136 -11.22 7.90 2.75
CA ARG A 136 -11.58 6.49 2.52
C ARG A 136 -12.25 5.85 3.72
N THR A 137 -11.82 6.19 4.93
CA THR A 137 -12.41 5.64 6.16
C THR A 137 -13.81 6.16 6.38
N VAL A 138 -14.08 7.43 6.10
CA VAL A 138 -15.42 8.03 6.16
C VAL A 138 -16.32 7.41 5.08
N LEU A 139 -15.85 7.39 3.81
CA LEU A 139 -16.60 6.83 2.68
C LEU A 139 -17.02 5.38 2.93
N TYR A 140 -16.05 4.55 3.36
CA TYR A 140 -16.34 3.16 3.73
C TYR A 140 -17.42 3.05 4.81
N GLY A 141 -17.40 3.97 5.78
CA GLY A 141 -18.43 4.00 6.83
C GLY A 141 -19.82 4.30 6.29
N LEU A 142 -19.93 5.29 5.43
CA LEU A 142 -21.21 5.67 4.81
C LEU A 142 -21.75 4.55 3.91
N GLU A 143 -20.90 3.92 3.10
CA GLU A 143 -21.31 2.85 2.18
C GLU A 143 -21.69 1.55 2.89
N ASN A 144 -20.94 1.13 3.93
CA ASN A 144 -21.12 -0.19 4.55
C ASN A 144 -21.94 -0.16 5.84
N TYR A 145 -22.16 1.02 6.43
CA TYR A 145 -22.95 1.20 7.65
C TYR A 145 -23.91 2.39 7.51
N PRO A 146 -24.80 2.43 6.48
CA PRO A 146 -25.63 3.58 6.16
C PRO A 146 -26.65 3.91 7.26
N LYS A 147 -26.98 2.96 8.12
CA LYS A 147 -27.92 3.14 9.25
C LYS A 147 -27.31 3.85 10.46
N LYS A 148 -25.98 3.99 10.50
CA LYS A 148 -25.29 4.65 11.61
C LYS A 148 -25.44 6.17 11.49
N ASN A 149 -25.81 6.80 12.62
CA ASN A 149 -25.80 8.27 12.71
C ASN A 149 -24.36 8.81 12.74
N LYS A 150 -24.22 10.14 12.66
CA LYS A 150 -22.91 10.80 12.57
C LYS A 150 -21.99 10.49 13.75
N GLU A 151 -22.53 10.39 14.98
CA GLU A 151 -21.75 10.05 16.17
C GLU A 151 -21.25 8.60 16.15
N GLU A 152 -22.07 7.69 15.69
CA GLU A 152 -21.67 6.29 15.52
C GLU A 152 -20.63 6.13 14.41
N GLN A 153 -20.73 6.92 13.32
CA GLN A 153 -19.73 6.98 12.25
C GLN A 153 -18.40 7.57 12.76
N TRP A 154 -18.45 8.61 13.59
CA TRP A 154 -17.28 9.16 14.26
C TRP A 154 -16.58 8.11 15.13
N LYS A 155 -17.32 7.44 16.01
CA LYS A 155 -16.78 6.40 16.89
C LYS A 155 -16.11 5.29 16.09
N ARG A 156 -16.75 4.84 15.01
CA ARG A 156 -16.20 3.84 14.10
C ARG A 156 -14.91 4.33 13.42
N PHE A 157 -14.92 5.57 12.90
CA PHE A 157 -13.77 6.21 12.28
C PHE A 157 -12.59 6.28 13.25
N TYR A 158 -12.80 6.84 14.44
CA TYR A 158 -11.75 7.00 15.44
C TYR A 158 -11.15 5.65 15.87
N ASN A 159 -11.97 4.66 16.13
CA ASN A 159 -11.51 3.32 16.49
C ASN A 159 -10.68 2.70 15.38
N HIS A 160 -11.14 2.77 14.12
CA HIS A 160 -10.40 2.23 12.98
C HIS A 160 -9.04 2.90 12.80
N ILE A 161 -8.98 4.25 12.88
CA ILE A 161 -7.71 4.97 12.76
C ILE A 161 -6.79 4.61 13.93
N SER A 162 -7.31 4.52 15.15
CA SER A 162 -6.53 4.15 16.34
C SER A 162 -5.96 2.73 16.26
N GLU A 163 -6.77 1.75 15.89
CA GLU A 163 -6.35 0.35 15.77
C GLU A 163 -5.31 0.14 14.68
N LYS A 164 -5.42 0.88 13.60
CA LYS A 164 -4.55 0.70 12.44
C LYS A 164 -3.28 1.54 12.53
N TYR A 165 -3.40 2.83 12.83
CA TYR A 165 -2.32 3.81 12.70
C TYR A 165 -1.82 4.33 14.06
N GLY A 166 -2.53 4.12 15.15
CA GLY A 166 -2.14 4.56 16.48
C GLY A 166 -0.79 4.01 16.92
N ARG A 167 -0.26 4.51 18.04
CA ARG A 167 1.03 4.05 18.59
C ARG A 167 1.06 2.55 18.89
N MET A 168 -0.08 1.99 19.32
CA MET A 168 -0.28 0.55 19.51
C MET A 168 -0.94 -0.13 18.29
N GLY A 169 -1.12 0.60 17.20
CA GLY A 169 -1.73 0.10 15.98
C GLY A 169 -0.88 -0.94 15.27
N TYR A 170 -1.51 -1.69 14.34
CA TYR A 170 -0.80 -2.78 13.64
C TYR A 170 0.06 -2.34 12.46
N ILE A 171 -0.07 -1.08 11.98
CA ILE A 171 0.81 -0.57 10.93
C ILE A 171 2.23 -0.41 11.46
N ARG A 172 3.16 -1.08 10.79
CA ARG A 172 4.60 -1.00 11.03
C ARG A 172 5.29 -0.41 9.82
N LEU A 173 6.26 0.48 10.06
CA LEU A 173 7.20 0.99 9.07
C LEU A 173 8.58 0.46 9.39
N TRP A 174 9.36 0.23 8.34
CA TRP A 174 10.63 -0.49 8.44
C TRP A 174 11.83 0.36 7.98
N ILE A 175 11.56 1.50 7.32
CA ILE A 175 12.59 2.41 6.81
C ILE A 175 12.62 3.66 7.68
N ALA A 176 13.71 3.84 8.41
CA ALA A 176 13.86 5.01 9.26
C ALA A 176 13.85 6.31 8.45
N ASN A 177 13.18 7.34 8.99
CA ASN A 177 13.08 8.67 8.39
C ASN A 177 12.45 8.71 6.98
N SER A 178 11.70 7.69 6.60
CA SER A 178 10.99 7.69 5.33
C SER A 178 9.90 8.79 5.29
N PRO A 179 9.46 9.20 4.09
CA PRO A 179 8.30 10.10 3.96
C PRO A 179 7.05 9.57 4.66
N ASN A 180 6.88 8.25 4.67
CA ASN A 180 5.78 7.58 5.34
C ASN A 180 5.87 7.67 6.88
N ALA A 181 7.08 7.69 7.44
CA ALA A 181 7.26 7.86 8.89
C ALA A 181 6.70 9.21 9.38
N LYS A 182 6.95 10.29 8.62
CA LYS A 182 6.41 11.63 8.93
C LYS A 182 4.88 11.66 8.84
N LYS A 183 4.29 11.05 7.80
CA LYS A 183 2.84 10.97 7.62
C LYS A 183 2.17 10.17 8.73
N LEU A 184 2.77 9.05 9.13
CA LEU A 184 2.26 8.23 10.22
C LEU A 184 2.33 8.96 11.56
N GLU A 185 3.41 9.70 11.83
CA GLU A 185 3.52 10.47 13.06
C GLU A 185 2.47 11.60 13.10
N TYR A 186 2.22 12.28 11.99
CA TYR A 186 1.15 13.28 11.91
C TYR A 186 -0.25 12.68 12.21
N ILE A 187 -0.55 11.48 11.69
CA ILE A 187 -1.82 10.78 12.04
C ILE A 187 -1.88 10.50 13.56
N ARG A 188 -0.76 10.12 14.17
CA ARG A 188 -0.66 9.85 15.61
C ARG A 188 -0.82 11.11 16.47
N GLU A 189 -0.28 12.23 16.01
CA GLU A 189 -0.47 13.53 16.64
C GLU A 189 -1.95 13.93 16.62
N LEU A 190 -2.62 13.77 15.48
CA LEU A 190 -4.06 14.04 15.35
C LEU A 190 -4.91 13.12 16.23
N LEU A 191 -4.53 11.86 16.42
CA LEU A 191 -5.20 10.97 17.36
C LEU A 191 -5.09 11.46 18.82
N GLY A 192 -3.97 12.11 19.18
CA GLY A 192 -3.80 12.78 20.46
C GLY A 192 -4.57 14.09 20.58
N GLN A 193 -4.93 14.72 19.45
CA GLN A 193 -5.68 15.96 19.34
C GLN A 193 -7.12 15.70 18.88
N GLN A 194 -7.88 14.97 19.70
CA GLN A 194 -9.20 14.45 19.33
C GLN A 194 -10.16 15.50 18.82
N ALA A 195 -10.15 16.73 19.36
CA ALA A 195 -10.99 17.82 18.90
C ALA A 195 -10.67 18.26 17.45
N GLU A 196 -9.38 18.29 17.08
CA GLU A 196 -8.94 18.62 15.74
C GLU A 196 -9.29 17.50 14.74
N LEU A 197 -9.01 16.27 15.11
CA LEU A 197 -9.38 15.11 14.30
C LEU A 197 -10.90 15.02 14.09
N ARG A 198 -11.69 15.43 15.10
CA ARG A 198 -13.15 15.52 14.99
C ARG A 198 -13.58 16.57 13.96
N LYS A 199 -12.97 17.74 13.93
CA LYS A 199 -13.27 18.77 12.90
C LYS A 199 -12.96 18.24 11.49
N ILE A 200 -11.83 17.57 11.32
CA ILE A 200 -11.47 16.94 10.02
C ILE A 200 -12.53 15.92 9.61
N PHE A 201 -12.93 15.04 10.53
CA PHE A 201 -14.01 14.07 10.28
C PHE A 201 -15.31 14.75 9.91
N ASP A 202 -15.74 15.77 10.65
CA ASP A 202 -17.01 16.48 10.42
C ASP A 202 -17.06 17.13 9.04
N ASN A 203 -15.95 17.73 8.59
CA ASN A 203 -15.85 18.33 7.26
C ASN A 203 -15.95 17.24 6.17
N LEU A 204 -15.15 16.19 6.28
CA LEU A 204 -15.17 15.08 5.32
C LEU A 204 -16.53 14.37 5.26
N TYR A 205 -17.14 14.14 6.42
CA TYR A 205 -18.46 13.51 6.51
C TYR A 205 -19.51 14.35 5.77
N ASN A 206 -19.56 15.66 6.04
CA ASN A 206 -20.54 16.56 5.41
C ASN A 206 -20.32 16.66 3.90
N ASP A 207 -19.06 16.74 3.44
CA ASP A 207 -18.74 16.87 2.01
C ASP A 207 -19.08 15.60 1.23
N ILE A 208 -18.78 14.44 1.80
CA ILE A 208 -19.05 13.14 1.15
C ILE A 208 -20.55 12.85 1.17
N PHE A 209 -21.23 13.14 2.29
CA PHE A 209 -22.67 12.95 2.43
C PHE A 209 -23.47 13.79 1.42
N LYS A 210 -23.14 15.08 1.27
CA LYS A 210 -23.77 15.96 0.26
C LYS A 210 -23.58 15.45 -1.17
N LYS A 211 -22.38 14.92 -1.48
CA LYS A 211 -22.11 14.34 -2.82
C LYS A 211 -22.87 13.04 -3.09
N SER A 212 -23.21 12.28 -2.05
CA SER A 212 -24.02 11.07 -2.20
C SER A 212 -25.49 11.40 -2.48
N GLU A 213 -26.06 12.39 -1.79
CA GLU A 213 -27.45 12.83 -2.03
C GLU A 213 -27.64 13.40 -3.45
N GLN A 214 -26.63 14.09 -4.00
CA GLN A 214 -26.69 14.65 -5.37
C GLN A 214 -26.58 13.60 -6.49
N LYS A 215 -26.20 12.36 -6.20
CA LYS A 215 -26.13 11.27 -7.18
C LYS A 215 -27.38 10.41 -7.23
N GLU A 216 -28.29 10.57 -6.29
CA GLU A 216 -29.58 9.86 -6.22
C GLU A 216 -30.74 10.68 -6.83
N VAL A 217 -30.47 11.87 -7.31
CA VAL A 217 -31.38 12.75 -8.07
C VAL A 217 -30.98 12.76 -9.55
#